data_4dece807509186839b5e67a4fa556d05
#
_entry.id   4dece807509186839b5e67a4fa556d05
#
_cell.length_a   1.000
_cell.length_b   1.000
_cell.length_c   1.000
_cell.angle_alpha   90.00
_cell.angle_beta   90.00
_cell.angle_gamma   90.00
#
_symmetry.space_group_name_H-M   'P 1'
#
loop_
_entity.id
_entity.type
_entity.pdbx_description
1 polymer ?
#
loop_
_entity_poly.entity_id
_entity_poly.type
_entity_poly.pdbx_seq_one_letter_code
_entity_poly.pdbx_strand_id
1 'polypeptide(L)'
;MIGEFAIVEADTAIGAFTRIEPYVYVKRWTTLGEANEISAGTILGTDPLDKRFNGERSYLRIGDRNKIREHYTISRGTAAE
;
A
#
# COMPACT_ATOMS: atom_id res chain seq x y z
N MET A 1 13.40 5.57 0.22
CA MET A 1 13.41 6.43 -0.98
C MET A 1 12.04 6.42 -1.64
N ILE A 2 11.55 7.58 -1.97
CA ILE A 2 10.25 7.72 -2.64
C ILE A 2 10.49 8.34 -4.01
N GLY A 3 10.05 7.65 -5.06
CA GLY A 3 10.30 8.08 -6.43
C GLY A 3 9.42 9.24 -6.87
N GLU A 4 9.72 9.78 -8.06
CA GLU A 4 8.98 10.90 -8.61
C GLU A 4 7.54 10.50 -8.92
N PHE A 5 6.63 11.44 -8.68
CA PHE A 5 5.20 11.25 -8.94
C PHE A 5 4.58 10.09 -8.14
N ALA A 6 5.28 9.58 -7.12
CA ALA A 6 4.66 8.67 -6.18
C ALA A 6 3.76 9.47 -5.24
N ILE A 7 2.62 8.91 -4.88
CA ILE A 7 1.67 9.55 -3.97
C ILE A 7 1.55 8.69 -2.73
N VAL A 8 1.80 9.29 -1.57
CA VAL A 8 1.65 8.62 -0.27
C VAL A 8 0.65 9.44 0.53
N GLU A 9 -0.53 8.87 0.75
CA GLU A 9 -1.59 9.58 1.48
C GLU A 9 -1.28 9.67 2.97
N ALA A 10 -2.02 10.51 3.68
CA ALA A 10 -1.92 10.59 5.12
C ALA A 10 -2.32 9.26 5.78
N ASP A 11 -1.95 9.08 7.03
CA ASP A 11 -2.26 7.88 7.79
C ASP A 11 -1.65 6.61 7.20
N THR A 12 -0.48 6.75 6.58
CA THR A 12 0.34 5.62 6.14
C THR A 12 1.62 5.59 6.98
N ALA A 13 2.21 4.40 7.07
CA ALA A 13 3.51 4.23 7.72
C ALA A 13 4.40 3.41 6.79
N ILE A 14 5.61 3.89 6.56
CA ILE A 14 6.57 3.23 5.69
C ILE A 14 7.84 3.01 6.49
N GLY A 15 8.21 1.75 6.66
CA GLY A 15 9.39 1.38 7.45
C GLY A 15 10.69 1.77 6.78
N ALA A 16 11.79 1.66 7.53
CA ALA A 16 13.12 2.05 7.07
C ALA A 16 13.55 1.21 5.88
N PHE A 17 14.34 1.83 5.01
CA PHE A 17 14.93 1.16 3.83
C PHE A 17 13.91 0.63 2.82
N THR A 18 12.65 1.00 2.94
CA THR A 18 11.65 0.66 1.93
C THR A 18 11.81 1.60 0.74
N ARG A 19 11.77 1.02 -0.45
CA ARG A 19 11.96 1.73 -1.70
C ARG A 19 10.65 1.82 -2.46
N ILE A 20 10.20 3.03 -2.71
CA ILE A 20 8.98 3.30 -3.45
C ILE A 20 9.38 3.88 -4.81
N GLU A 21 9.12 3.16 -5.88
CA GLU A 21 9.47 3.62 -7.22
C GLU A 21 8.50 4.67 -7.73
N PRO A 22 8.81 5.34 -8.86
CA PRO A 22 7.92 6.37 -9.41
C PRO A 22 6.52 5.82 -9.71
N TYR A 23 5.54 6.70 -9.61
CA TYR A 23 4.14 6.40 -9.95
C TYR A 23 3.48 5.35 -9.06
N VAL A 24 4.05 5.07 -7.89
CA VAL A 24 3.39 4.21 -6.91
C VAL A 24 2.40 5.04 -6.12
N TYR A 25 1.23 4.47 -5.83
CA TYR A 25 0.22 5.13 -5.02
C TYR A 25 0.01 4.32 -3.75
N VAL A 26 0.34 4.90 -2.60
CA VAL A 26 0.09 4.27 -1.31
C VAL A 26 -1.07 5.01 -0.66
N LYS A 27 -2.21 4.34 -0.57
CA LYS A 27 -3.42 4.95 -0.03
C LYS A 27 -3.41 4.85 1.49
N ARG A 28 -4.25 5.66 2.13
CA ARG A 28 -4.28 5.75 3.59
C ARG A 28 -4.57 4.40 4.23
N TRP A 29 -4.17 4.28 5.49
CA TRP A 29 -4.34 3.09 6.33
C TRP A 29 -3.52 1.90 5.84
N THR A 30 -2.45 2.17 5.11
CA THR A 30 -1.48 1.17 4.69
C THR A 30 -0.22 1.30 5.53
N THR A 31 0.29 0.16 6.01
CA THR A 31 1.54 0.11 6.74
C THR A 31 2.50 -0.81 6.01
N LEU A 32 3.67 -0.28 5.67
CA LEU A 32 4.76 -1.07 5.07
C LEU A 32 5.85 -1.25 6.11
N GLY A 33 6.34 -2.47 6.23
CA GLY A 33 7.49 -2.75 7.09
C GLY A 33 8.79 -2.25 6.47
N GLU A 34 9.90 -2.86 6.84
CA GLU A 34 11.23 -2.42 6.43
C GLU A 34 11.69 -3.14 5.17
N ALA A 35 12.56 -2.47 4.42
CA ALA A 35 13.29 -3.06 3.29
C ALA A 35 12.40 -3.67 2.21
N ASN A 36 11.22 -3.12 2.01
CA ASN A 36 10.36 -3.52 0.90
C ASN A 36 10.77 -2.79 -0.38
N GLU A 37 10.48 -3.40 -1.52
CA GLU A 37 10.64 -2.74 -2.82
C GLU A 37 9.29 -2.75 -3.52
N ILE A 38 8.77 -1.56 -3.80
CA ILE A 38 7.47 -1.39 -4.45
C ILE A 38 7.73 -0.83 -5.84
N SER A 39 7.46 -1.64 -6.85
CA SER A 39 7.76 -1.28 -8.24
C SER A 39 6.72 -0.34 -8.85
N ALA A 40 7.12 0.32 -9.91
CA ALA A 40 6.34 1.41 -10.51
C ALA A 40 4.91 1.02 -10.86
N GLY A 41 3.99 1.94 -10.70
CA GLY A 41 2.60 1.76 -11.08
C GLY A 41 1.77 0.92 -10.12
N THR A 42 2.36 0.45 -9.03
CA THR A 42 1.65 -0.35 -8.03
C THR A 42 0.77 0.53 -7.17
N ILE A 43 -0.42 0.04 -6.82
CA ILE A 43 -1.36 0.73 -5.94
C ILE A 43 -1.57 -0.13 -4.70
N LEU A 44 -1.30 0.45 -3.54
CA LEU A 44 -1.46 -0.25 -2.26
C LEU A 44 -2.58 0.39 -1.46
N GLY A 45 -3.45 -0.43 -0.89
CA GLY A 45 -4.45 0.06 0.05
C GLY A 45 -5.73 0.57 -0.58
N THR A 46 -6.10 0.07 -1.75
CA THR A 46 -7.39 0.41 -2.36
C THR A 46 -8.54 -0.08 -1.48
N ASP A 47 -9.72 0.45 -1.70
CA ASP A 47 -10.90 0.00 -0.97
C ASP A 47 -11.11 -1.49 -1.17
N PRO A 48 -11.61 -2.20 -0.14
CA PRO A 48 -11.90 -3.62 -0.29
C PRO A 48 -12.86 -3.89 -1.43
N LEU A 49 -12.63 -5.00 -2.13
CA LEU A 49 -13.48 -5.39 -3.25
C LEU A 49 -14.70 -6.21 -2.80
N ASP A 50 -14.84 -6.44 -1.51
CA ASP A 50 -15.94 -7.20 -0.94
C ASP A 50 -17.22 -6.39 -1.01
N LYS A 51 -18.32 -7.03 -1.44
CA LYS A 51 -19.64 -6.38 -1.54
C LYS A 51 -20.17 -5.90 -0.19
N ARG A 52 -19.63 -6.42 0.90
CA ARG A 52 -20.06 -6.03 2.25
C ARG A 52 -19.37 -4.77 2.75
N PHE A 53 -18.49 -4.20 1.95
CA PHE A 53 -17.75 -3.00 2.35
C PHE A 53 -18.68 -1.78 2.31
N ASN A 54 -18.77 -1.07 3.43
CA ASN A 54 -19.62 0.12 3.58
C ASN A 54 -18.82 1.37 3.90
N GLY A 55 -17.55 1.41 3.52
CA GLY A 55 -16.73 2.58 3.79
C GLY A 55 -16.12 2.62 5.17
N GLU A 56 -16.26 1.57 5.97
CA GLU A 56 -15.65 1.50 7.28
C GLU A 56 -14.13 1.46 7.18
N ARG A 57 -13.45 1.86 8.28
CA ARG A 57 -11.99 1.85 8.30
C ARG A 57 -11.47 0.42 8.26
N SER A 58 -10.57 0.16 7.35
CA SER A 58 -9.85 -1.11 7.28
C SER A 58 -8.40 -0.82 6.92
N TYR A 59 -7.54 -1.81 7.09
CA TYR A 59 -6.10 -1.61 7.01
C TYR A 59 -5.44 -2.60 6.08
N LEU A 60 -4.37 -2.16 5.42
CA LEU A 60 -3.45 -3.04 4.71
C LEU A 60 -2.12 -3.01 5.46
N ARG A 61 -1.60 -4.18 5.78
CA ARG A 61 -0.31 -4.28 6.45
C ARG A 61 0.60 -5.22 5.66
N ILE A 62 1.74 -4.71 5.25
CA ILE A 62 2.74 -5.46 4.50
C ILE A 62 3.98 -5.56 5.37
N GLY A 63 4.48 -6.77 5.57
CA GLY A 63 5.66 -7.00 6.39
C GLY A 63 6.95 -6.52 5.75
N ASP A 64 8.07 -7.17 6.09
CA ASP A 64 9.39 -6.73 5.68
C ASP A 64 9.90 -7.50 4.47
N ARG A 65 10.80 -6.87 3.72
CA ARG A 65 11.59 -7.50 2.66
C ARG A 65 10.76 -8.14 1.55
N ASN A 66 9.62 -7.54 1.22
CA ASN A 66 8.82 -7.98 0.10
C ASN A 66 9.22 -7.24 -1.17
N LYS A 67 9.09 -7.90 -2.31
CA LYS A 67 9.22 -7.28 -3.62
C LYS A 67 7.88 -7.32 -4.30
N ILE A 68 7.26 -6.15 -4.44
CA ILE A 68 5.97 -6.04 -5.11
C ILE A 68 6.24 -5.47 -6.50
N ARG A 69 5.88 -6.26 -7.50
CA ARG A 69 6.22 -5.96 -8.88
C ARG A 69 5.28 -4.90 -9.46
N GLU A 70 5.57 -4.51 -10.69
CA GLU A 70 4.88 -3.42 -11.38
C GLU A 70 3.40 -3.68 -11.54
N HIS A 71 2.62 -2.62 -11.40
CA HIS A 71 1.18 -2.59 -11.68
C HIS A 71 0.33 -3.55 -10.85
N TYR A 72 0.82 -3.98 -9.70
CA TYR A 72 0.00 -4.74 -8.77
C TYR A 72 -0.96 -3.80 -8.03
N THR A 73 -2.12 -4.34 -7.68
CA THR A 73 -3.08 -3.64 -6.83
C THR A 73 -3.37 -4.53 -5.63
N ILE A 74 -3.14 -4.01 -4.43
CA ILE A 74 -3.41 -4.73 -3.20
C ILE A 74 -4.43 -3.94 -2.40
N SER A 75 -5.56 -4.57 -2.10
CA SER A 75 -6.66 -3.93 -1.38
C SER A 75 -6.51 -4.10 0.13
N ARG A 76 -7.14 -3.19 0.88
CA ARG A 76 -7.28 -3.36 2.32
C ARG A 76 -8.27 -4.47 2.62
N GLY A 77 -8.17 -5.05 3.82
CA GLY A 77 -9.13 -6.05 4.24
C GLY A 77 -10.49 -5.44 4.57
N THR A 78 -11.52 -6.29 4.67
CA THR A 78 -12.84 -5.84 5.08
C THR A 78 -13.06 -6.10 6.56
N ALA A 79 -14.00 -5.39 7.16
CA ALA A 79 -14.32 -5.59 8.56
C ALA A 79 -14.93 -6.96 8.85
N ALA A 80 -15.38 -7.66 7.80
CA ALA A 80 -15.97 -8.99 7.93
C ALA A 80 -14.92 -10.10 7.96
N GLU A 81 -13.69 -9.82 7.68
CA GLU A 81 -12.61 -10.81 7.68
C GLU A 81 -12.02 -11.04 9.06
#